data_d6985fb9c4bf78e609b1da86d0db3da7
#
_entry.id   d6985fb9c4bf78e609b1da86d0db3da7
#
_cell.length_a   1.000
_cell.length_b   1.000
_cell.length_c   1.000
_cell.angle_alpha   90.00
_cell.angle_beta   90.00
_cell.angle_gamma   90.00
#
_symmetry.space_group_name_H-M   'P 1'
#
loop_
_entity.id
_entity.type
_entity.pdbx_description
1 polymer ?
#
loop_
_entity_poly.entity_id
_entity_poly.type
_entity_poly.pdbx_seq_one_letter_code
_entity_poly.pdbx_strand_id
1 'polypeptide(L)'
;MGRLSVNLCGLELDNPIIPASGTFGYGYEFAEIYDINCLGTFSFKGTTKDPRFGNPTPRIAECTAGMINAVGLQNPGVEKVISEELPKLKKCFDKKVMANVSGFAIEDYAYTCEKLDKEEQVGWLEVNVSCPNVHGGGMSFGTDPKAAAEVTAAVKAV
;
A
#
# COMPACT_ATOMS: atom_id res chain seq x y z
N MET A 1 -21.60 -17.92 1.36
CA MET A 1 -21.36 -16.49 1.06
C MET A 1 -22.32 -15.64 1.88
N GLY A 2 -21.80 -14.64 2.59
CA GLY A 2 -22.62 -13.67 3.30
C GLY A 2 -23.31 -12.71 2.33
N ARG A 3 -24.35 -11.99 2.81
CA ARG A 3 -25.12 -11.02 2.00
C ARG A 3 -24.26 -9.85 1.47
N LEU A 4 -23.12 -9.58 2.08
CA LEU A 4 -22.18 -8.51 1.71
C LEU A 4 -20.92 -9.02 1.02
N SER A 5 -20.77 -10.34 0.84
CA SER A 5 -19.58 -10.91 0.20
C SER A 5 -19.42 -10.41 -1.23
N VAL A 6 -18.18 -10.11 -1.62
CA VAL A 6 -17.81 -9.70 -2.98
C VAL A 6 -16.59 -10.48 -3.43
N ASN A 7 -16.46 -10.68 -4.74
CA ASN A 7 -15.25 -11.23 -5.33
C ASN A 7 -14.40 -10.10 -5.91
N LEU A 8 -13.13 -10.03 -5.51
CA LEU A 8 -12.17 -9.06 -6.02
C LEU A 8 -10.98 -9.81 -6.64
N CYS A 9 -10.88 -9.77 -7.96
CA CYS A 9 -9.79 -10.42 -8.72
C CYS A 9 -9.57 -11.89 -8.34
N GLY A 10 -10.66 -12.65 -8.14
CA GLY A 10 -10.60 -14.08 -7.83
C GLY A 10 -10.55 -14.42 -6.33
N LEU A 11 -10.34 -13.47 -5.46
CA LEU A 11 -10.40 -13.66 -4.01
C LEU A 11 -11.73 -13.15 -3.43
N GLU A 12 -12.31 -13.93 -2.53
CA GLU A 12 -13.54 -13.57 -1.85
C GLU A 12 -13.28 -12.72 -0.62
N LEU A 13 -14.05 -11.63 -0.48
CA LEU A 13 -14.10 -10.77 0.69
C LEU A 13 -15.46 -10.92 1.37
N ASP A 14 -15.49 -10.90 2.69
CA ASP A 14 -16.73 -10.98 3.48
C ASP A 14 -17.64 -9.77 3.26
N ASN A 15 -17.05 -8.63 2.90
CA ASN A 15 -17.72 -7.37 2.61
C ASN A 15 -16.81 -6.45 1.76
N PRO A 16 -17.36 -5.40 1.13
CA PRO A 16 -16.60 -4.51 0.24
C PRO A 16 -15.87 -3.36 0.96
N ILE A 17 -15.76 -3.38 2.28
CA ILE A 17 -15.12 -2.28 3.02
C ILE A 17 -13.61 -2.47 3.01
N ILE A 18 -12.91 -1.52 2.39
CA ILE A 18 -11.46 -1.55 2.17
C ILE A 18 -10.87 -0.18 2.55
N PRO A 19 -10.32 0.00 3.75
CA PRO A 19 -9.55 1.19 4.09
C PRO A 19 -8.40 1.43 3.11
N ALA A 20 -8.28 2.70 2.68
CA ALA A 20 -7.31 3.10 1.67
C ALA A 20 -5.89 3.19 2.24
N SER A 21 -4.90 2.94 1.39
CA SER A 21 -3.49 3.14 1.71
C SER A 21 -3.22 4.57 2.21
N GLY A 22 -2.33 4.69 3.20
CA GLY A 22 -1.97 5.96 3.83
C GLY A 22 -2.93 6.44 4.92
N THR A 23 -4.10 5.78 5.08
CA THR A 23 -5.08 6.11 6.13
C THR A 23 -5.17 5.05 7.23
N PHE A 24 -4.59 3.87 7.01
CA PHE A 24 -4.75 2.71 7.88
C PHE A 24 -3.42 2.08 8.36
N GLY A 25 -2.29 2.75 8.13
CA GLY A 25 -0.97 2.26 8.53
C GLY A 25 -0.67 0.85 8.01
N TYR A 26 -0.24 -0.03 8.89
CA TYR A 26 -0.14 -1.47 8.65
C TYR A 26 -1.27 -2.27 9.33
N GLY A 27 -2.29 -1.60 9.85
CA GLY A 27 -3.51 -2.19 10.39
C GLY A 27 -3.43 -2.56 11.87
N TYR A 28 -2.31 -3.05 12.36
CA TYR A 28 -2.18 -3.49 13.75
C TYR A 28 -2.36 -2.34 14.77
N GLU A 29 -2.10 -1.09 14.39
CA GLU A 29 -2.35 0.10 15.21
C GLU A 29 -3.87 0.27 15.46
N PHE A 30 -4.70 -0.03 14.49
CA PHE A 30 -6.16 0.01 14.62
C PHE A 30 -6.72 -1.20 15.36
N ALA A 31 -6.01 -2.34 15.30
CA ALA A 31 -6.40 -3.53 16.05
C ALA A 31 -6.34 -3.33 17.58
N GLU A 32 -5.64 -2.31 18.07
CA GLU A 32 -5.67 -1.89 19.47
C GLU A 32 -7.00 -1.23 19.88
N ILE A 33 -7.80 -0.77 18.91
CA ILE A 33 -9.04 -0.03 19.14
C ILE A 33 -10.27 -0.91 18.88
N TYR A 34 -10.25 -1.75 17.84
CA TYR A 34 -11.34 -2.63 17.47
C TYR A 34 -10.85 -3.85 16.69
N ASP A 35 -11.68 -4.89 16.58
CA ASP A 35 -11.38 -6.07 15.75
C ASP A 35 -11.43 -5.71 14.26
N ILE A 36 -10.26 -5.55 13.66
CA ILE A 36 -10.11 -5.20 12.24
C ILE A 36 -10.54 -6.32 11.29
N ASN A 37 -10.76 -7.56 11.78
CA ASN A 37 -11.31 -8.66 10.96
C ASN A 37 -12.76 -8.41 10.53
N CYS A 38 -13.44 -7.37 11.05
CA CYS A 38 -14.73 -6.92 10.52
C CYS A 38 -14.63 -6.33 9.11
N LEU A 39 -13.44 -5.94 8.65
CA LEU A 39 -13.20 -5.40 7.29
C LEU A 39 -13.12 -6.53 6.26
N GLY A 40 -13.42 -6.24 5.01
CA GLY A 40 -13.18 -7.16 3.89
C GLY A 40 -11.69 -7.41 3.67
N THR A 41 -10.95 -6.34 3.55
CA THR A 41 -9.48 -6.24 3.53
C THR A 41 -9.09 -4.78 3.77
N PHE A 42 -7.82 -4.44 3.62
CA PHE A 42 -7.34 -3.04 3.56
C PHE A 42 -6.05 -2.95 2.74
N SER A 43 -5.76 -1.75 2.25
CA SER A 43 -4.49 -1.45 1.60
C SER A 43 -3.53 -0.85 2.63
N PHE A 44 -2.41 -1.52 2.90
CA PHE A 44 -1.42 -1.02 3.84
C PHE A 44 -0.56 0.11 3.25
N LYS A 45 0.25 0.73 4.11
CA LYS A 45 1.10 1.87 3.78
C LYS A 45 1.97 1.62 2.54
N GLY A 46 1.98 2.60 1.62
CA GLY A 46 2.80 2.57 0.41
C GLY A 46 4.26 2.22 0.72
N THR A 47 4.71 1.13 0.14
CA THR A 47 6.01 0.51 0.37
C THR A 47 6.92 0.77 -0.82
N THR A 48 8.15 1.17 -0.54
CA THR A 48 9.22 1.34 -1.54
C THR A 48 10.30 0.28 -1.34
N LYS A 49 11.15 0.07 -2.35
CA LYS A 49 12.30 -0.83 -2.27
C LYS A 49 13.15 -0.50 -1.02
N ASP A 50 13.60 0.75 -0.94
CA ASP A 50 14.41 1.24 0.17
C ASP A 50 13.57 2.00 1.21
N PRO A 51 13.99 2.05 2.49
CA PRO A 51 13.30 2.80 3.53
C PRO A 51 13.29 4.31 3.23
N ARG A 52 12.21 4.99 3.62
CA ARG A 52 12.04 6.43 3.45
C ARG A 52 11.59 7.08 4.75
N PHE A 53 12.26 8.17 5.14
CA PHE A 53 11.87 8.98 6.29
C PHE A 53 10.69 9.92 5.99
N GLY A 54 10.37 10.11 4.70
CA GLY A 54 9.40 11.10 4.25
C GLY A 54 9.98 12.51 4.20
N ASN A 55 9.10 13.49 4.02
CA ASN A 55 9.48 14.89 3.97
C ASN A 55 9.76 15.45 5.37
N PRO A 56 10.56 16.51 5.49
CA PRO A 56 10.75 17.25 6.76
C PRO A 56 9.42 17.76 7.32
N THR A 57 9.34 17.89 8.64
CA THR A 57 8.20 18.53 9.30
C THR A 57 8.34 20.08 9.27
N PRO A 58 7.21 20.84 9.30
CA PRO A 58 5.82 20.38 9.36
C PRO A 58 5.34 19.82 8.01
N ARG A 59 4.61 18.72 8.03
CA ARG A 59 4.13 18.03 6.81
C ARG A 59 2.65 17.69 6.84
N ILE A 60 1.94 18.20 7.83
CA ILE A 60 0.50 18.12 8.00
C ILE A 60 0.01 19.49 8.40
N ALA A 61 -1.10 19.96 7.82
CA ALA A 61 -1.75 21.21 8.18
C ALA A 61 -3.27 21.06 8.10
N GLU A 62 -3.99 21.61 9.08
CA GLU A 62 -5.45 21.67 9.05
C GLU A 62 -5.92 22.75 8.07
N CYS A 63 -7.08 22.54 7.47
CA CYS A 63 -7.81 23.52 6.67
C CYS A 63 -9.30 23.44 7.00
N THR A 64 -10.10 24.39 6.48
CA THR A 64 -11.53 24.57 6.85
C THR A 64 -12.39 23.29 6.77
N ALA A 65 -12.09 22.38 5.86
CA ALA A 65 -12.90 21.19 5.62
C ALA A 65 -12.08 19.89 5.58
N GLY A 66 -10.86 19.89 6.16
CA GLY A 66 -10.03 18.70 6.12
C GLY A 66 -8.59 18.95 6.55
N MET A 67 -7.70 18.12 6.03
CA MET A 67 -6.28 18.14 6.33
C MET A 67 -5.46 18.08 5.03
N ILE A 68 -4.47 18.94 4.91
CA ILE A 68 -3.47 18.91 3.84
C ILE A 68 -2.25 18.15 4.35
N ASN A 69 -1.67 17.27 3.54
CA ASN A 69 -0.45 16.58 3.92
C ASN A 69 0.58 16.56 2.80
N ALA A 70 1.84 16.44 3.20
CA ALA A 70 3.00 16.21 2.36
C ALA A 70 3.93 15.19 3.04
N VAL A 71 3.40 14.03 3.43
CA VAL A 71 4.15 13.01 4.21
C VAL A 71 5.36 12.46 3.45
N GLY A 72 5.29 12.32 2.13
CA GLY A 72 6.45 11.93 1.31
C GLY A 72 6.79 10.44 1.35
N LEU A 73 5.77 9.56 1.38
CA LEU A 73 5.94 8.10 1.36
C LEU A 73 6.81 7.55 2.51
N GLN A 74 6.69 8.09 3.72
CA GLN A 74 7.39 7.50 4.87
C GLN A 74 7.00 6.03 5.01
N ASN A 75 7.99 5.14 4.93
CA ASN A 75 7.83 3.69 5.10
C ASN A 75 9.17 3.02 5.40
N PRO A 76 9.19 1.82 6.00
CA PRO A 76 10.43 1.16 6.40
C PRO A 76 11.18 0.42 5.28
N GLY A 77 10.65 0.44 4.03
CA GLY A 77 11.17 -0.36 2.92
C GLY A 77 10.66 -1.79 2.93
N VAL A 78 10.65 -2.44 1.74
CA VAL A 78 10.02 -3.75 1.54
C VAL A 78 10.60 -4.84 2.44
N GLU A 79 11.91 -4.86 2.67
CA GLU A 79 12.55 -5.89 3.50
C GLU A 79 12.03 -5.85 4.95
N LYS A 80 11.87 -4.65 5.52
CA LYS A 80 11.29 -4.52 6.87
C LYS A 80 9.78 -4.73 6.90
N VAL A 81 9.07 -4.39 5.84
CA VAL A 81 7.65 -4.73 5.74
C VAL A 81 7.46 -6.25 5.87
N ILE A 82 8.26 -7.02 5.15
CA ILE A 82 8.20 -8.48 5.17
C ILE A 82 8.66 -9.04 6.53
N SER A 83 9.78 -8.56 7.05
CA SER A 83 10.39 -9.14 8.26
C SER A 83 9.77 -8.67 9.57
N GLU A 84 9.13 -7.50 9.61
CA GLU A 84 8.62 -6.89 10.84
C GLU A 84 7.12 -6.59 10.79
N GLU A 85 6.63 -5.91 9.73
CA GLU A 85 5.26 -5.37 9.71
C GLU A 85 4.21 -6.46 9.41
N LEU A 86 4.43 -7.30 8.39
CA LEU A 86 3.52 -8.42 8.10
C LEU A 86 3.44 -9.42 9.26
N PRO A 87 4.53 -9.82 9.94
CA PRO A 87 4.44 -10.64 11.13
C PRO A 87 3.67 -10.04 12.30
N LYS A 88 3.69 -8.70 12.49
CA LYS A 88 2.84 -8.02 13.48
C LYS A 88 1.38 -8.09 13.06
N LEU A 89 1.09 -7.77 11.80
CA LEU A 89 -0.26 -7.81 11.26
C LEU A 89 -0.89 -9.20 11.34
N LYS A 90 -0.14 -10.25 11.02
CA LYS A 90 -0.63 -11.64 11.07
C LYS A 90 -1.14 -12.07 12.45
N LYS A 91 -0.76 -11.36 13.52
CA LYS A 91 -1.25 -11.64 14.89
C LYS A 91 -2.66 -11.11 15.17
N CYS A 92 -3.16 -10.18 14.36
CA CYS A 92 -4.43 -9.50 14.58
C CYS A 92 -5.34 -9.43 13.34
N PHE A 93 -4.87 -9.90 12.19
CA PHE A 93 -5.65 -9.95 10.95
C PHE A 93 -5.35 -11.25 10.20
N ASP A 94 -6.37 -12.06 10.00
CA ASP A 94 -6.26 -13.42 9.46
C ASP A 94 -6.56 -13.52 7.95
N LYS A 95 -6.90 -12.37 7.32
CA LYS A 95 -7.25 -12.29 5.90
C LYS A 95 -6.10 -11.78 5.04
N LYS A 96 -6.27 -11.91 3.72
CA LYS A 96 -5.35 -11.33 2.74
C LYS A 96 -5.44 -9.81 2.75
N VAL A 97 -4.32 -9.12 2.50
CA VAL A 97 -4.21 -7.66 2.42
C VAL A 97 -3.78 -7.19 1.05
N MET A 98 -4.04 -5.94 0.74
CA MET A 98 -3.48 -5.23 -0.42
C MET A 98 -2.14 -4.60 -0.05
N ALA A 99 -1.12 -4.92 -0.80
CA ALA A 99 0.18 -4.28 -0.69
C ALA A 99 0.25 -3.05 -1.61
N ASN A 100 0.24 -1.84 -1.05
CA ASN A 100 0.48 -0.64 -1.83
C ASN A 100 1.96 -0.52 -2.15
N VAL A 101 2.31 -0.50 -3.43
CA VAL A 101 3.69 -0.48 -3.92
C VAL A 101 3.96 0.83 -4.64
N SER A 102 5.03 1.50 -4.25
CA SER A 102 5.53 2.74 -4.89
C SER A 102 6.99 2.59 -5.27
N GLY A 103 7.40 3.25 -6.35
CA GLY A 103 8.78 3.26 -6.81
C GLY A 103 9.15 4.58 -7.50
N PHE A 104 10.43 4.76 -7.78
CA PHE A 104 10.99 5.91 -8.49
C PHE A 104 11.55 5.53 -9.85
N ALA A 105 11.75 4.24 -10.06
CA ALA A 105 12.14 3.61 -11.30
C ALA A 105 11.30 2.35 -11.51
N ILE A 106 11.19 1.87 -12.75
CA ILE A 106 10.41 0.67 -13.10
C ILE A 106 10.93 -0.55 -12.33
N GLU A 107 12.24 -0.65 -12.19
CA GLU A 107 12.93 -1.72 -11.48
C GLU A 107 12.59 -1.77 -9.97
N ASP A 108 12.31 -0.61 -9.37
CA ASP A 108 11.90 -0.54 -7.96
C ASP A 108 10.52 -1.16 -7.76
N TYR A 109 9.57 -0.89 -8.69
CA TYR A 109 8.26 -1.52 -8.68
C TYR A 109 8.36 -3.03 -8.86
N ALA A 110 9.10 -3.49 -9.88
CA ALA A 110 9.28 -4.92 -10.15
C ALA A 110 9.89 -5.63 -8.94
N TYR A 111 10.99 -5.10 -8.38
CA TYR A 111 11.63 -5.66 -7.20
C TYR A 111 10.70 -5.76 -5.99
N THR A 112 9.98 -4.66 -5.69
CA THR A 112 9.10 -4.61 -4.54
C THR A 112 7.91 -5.56 -4.70
N CYS A 113 7.33 -5.61 -5.90
CA CYS A 113 6.24 -6.53 -6.22
C CYS A 113 6.69 -8.00 -6.14
N GLU A 114 7.84 -8.35 -6.72
CA GLU A 114 8.40 -9.71 -6.66
C GLU A 114 8.60 -10.20 -5.22
N LYS A 115 9.02 -9.30 -4.32
CA LYS A 115 9.19 -9.64 -2.91
C LYS A 115 7.85 -9.87 -2.21
N LEU A 116 6.89 -8.97 -2.41
CA LEU A 116 5.59 -9.01 -1.74
C LEU A 116 4.66 -10.10 -2.31
N ASP A 117 4.80 -10.48 -3.58
CA ASP A 117 4.04 -11.56 -4.20
C ASP A 117 4.32 -12.93 -3.55
N LYS A 118 5.49 -13.10 -2.94
CA LYS A 118 5.89 -14.32 -2.22
C LYS A 118 5.27 -14.42 -0.82
N GLU A 119 4.68 -13.35 -0.32
CA GLU A 119 4.13 -13.29 1.04
C GLU A 119 2.70 -13.86 1.09
N GLU A 120 2.51 -14.91 1.88
CA GLU A 120 1.22 -15.59 1.99
C GLU A 120 0.07 -14.64 2.34
N GLN A 121 0.30 -13.62 3.18
CA GLN A 121 -0.75 -12.69 3.61
C GLN A 121 -1.10 -11.64 2.56
N VAL A 122 -0.27 -11.45 1.54
CA VAL A 122 -0.56 -10.53 0.43
C VAL A 122 -1.47 -11.21 -0.59
N GLY A 123 -2.60 -10.59 -0.88
CA GLY A 123 -3.59 -11.05 -1.87
C GLY A 123 -3.60 -10.22 -3.15
N TRP A 124 -3.22 -8.94 -3.03
CA TRP A 124 -3.21 -8.00 -4.16
C TRP A 124 -2.02 -7.06 -4.05
N LEU A 125 -1.53 -6.64 -5.21
CA LEU A 125 -0.53 -5.58 -5.35
C LEU A 125 -1.24 -4.33 -5.90
N GLU A 126 -1.31 -3.26 -5.12
CA GLU A 126 -1.86 -1.97 -5.51
C GLU A 126 -0.72 -1.08 -6.00
N VAL A 127 -0.56 -0.96 -7.31
CA VAL A 127 0.55 -0.22 -7.92
C VAL A 127 0.28 1.29 -7.89
N ASN A 128 0.99 2.01 -7.03
CA ASN A 128 0.84 3.45 -6.87
C ASN A 128 1.75 4.21 -7.84
N VAL A 129 1.18 4.68 -8.92
CA VAL A 129 1.87 5.46 -9.97
C VAL A 129 1.64 6.98 -9.86
N SER A 130 1.01 7.46 -8.79
CA SER A 130 0.48 8.84 -8.72
C SER A 130 0.86 9.63 -7.46
N CYS A 131 1.89 9.24 -6.70
CA CYS A 131 2.24 9.97 -5.48
C CYS A 131 2.94 11.32 -5.81
N PRO A 132 2.28 12.48 -5.57
CA PRO A 132 2.85 13.80 -5.89
C PRO A 132 3.84 14.29 -4.83
N ASN A 133 3.87 13.67 -3.65
CA ASN A 133 4.59 14.15 -2.47
C ASN A 133 6.06 13.69 -2.40
N VAL A 134 6.69 13.45 -3.56
CA VAL A 134 8.07 13.02 -3.66
C VAL A 134 8.89 13.99 -4.53
N HIS A 135 9.92 14.61 -3.93
CA HIS A 135 10.88 15.40 -4.64
C HIS A 135 12.03 14.50 -5.17
N GLY A 136 12.41 14.70 -6.44
CA GLY A 136 13.54 13.99 -7.03
C GLY A 136 13.18 13.29 -8.35
N GLY A 137 12.84 14.07 -9.37
CA GLY A 137 12.77 13.59 -10.75
C GLY A 137 11.61 12.67 -11.13
N GLY A 138 10.70 12.43 -10.22
CA GLY A 138 9.54 11.60 -10.51
C GLY A 138 8.51 12.34 -11.34
N MET A 139 8.56 12.26 -12.68
CA MET A 139 7.32 12.33 -13.42
C MET A 139 6.39 11.31 -12.79
N SER A 140 5.20 11.74 -12.38
CA SER A 140 4.18 10.79 -11.93
C SER A 140 3.92 9.82 -13.09
N PHE A 141 4.32 8.57 -12.91
CA PHE A 141 4.09 7.53 -13.94
C PHE A 141 2.62 7.48 -14.37
N GLY A 142 1.70 7.90 -13.50
CA GLY A 142 0.27 7.93 -13.79
C GLY A 142 -0.20 9.07 -14.69
N THR A 143 0.64 10.08 -15.00
CA THR A 143 0.28 11.18 -15.91
C THR A 143 0.66 10.91 -17.37
N ASP A 144 1.51 9.91 -17.61
CA ASP A 144 1.90 9.44 -18.94
C ASP A 144 1.40 8.00 -19.14
N PRO A 145 0.46 7.76 -20.09
CA PRO A 145 -0.04 6.43 -20.38
C PRO A 145 1.04 5.42 -20.77
N LYS A 146 2.11 5.87 -21.44
CA LYS A 146 3.22 5.01 -21.84
C LYS A 146 4.03 4.56 -20.63
N ALA A 147 4.39 5.50 -19.75
CA ALA A 147 5.11 5.20 -18.52
C ALA A 147 4.28 4.29 -17.59
N ALA A 148 2.98 4.53 -17.47
CA ALA A 148 2.08 3.66 -16.71
C ALA A 148 2.01 2.25 -17.29
N ALA A 149 1.98 2.11 -18.61
CA ALA A 149 1.99 0.81 -19.29
C ALA A 149 3.31 0.06 -19.06
N GLU A 150 4.45 0.74 -19.10
CA GLU A 150 5.78 0.16 -18.87
C GLU A 150 5.90 -0.37 -17.42
N VAL A 151 5.48 0.41 -16.42
CA VAL A 151 5.44 -0.05 -15.02
C VAL A 151 4.52 -1.26 -14.87
N THR A 152 3.31 -1.20 -15.46
CA THR A 152 2.34 -2.29 -15.37
C THR A 152 2.89 -3.57 -16.02
N ALA A 153 3.54 -3.47 -17.18
CA ALA A 153 4.16 -4.60 -17.85
C ALA A 153 5.28 -5.23 -17.02
N ALA A 154 6.13 -4.41 -16.40
CA ALA A 154 7.22 -4.88 -15.54
C ALA A 154 6.68 -5.61 -14.29
N VAL A 155 5.65 -5.06 -13.65
CA VAL A 155 5.01 -5.70 -12.48
C VAL A 155 4.29 -7.00 -12.86
N LYS A 156 3.69 -7.09 -14.05
CA LYS A 156 3.02 -8.32 -14.52
C LYS A 156 3.99 -9.42 -14.96
N ALA A 157 5.26 -9.11 -15.10
CA ALA A 157 6.30 -10.06 -15.54
C ALA A 157 6.98 -10.80 -14.37
N VAL A 158 6.73 -10.38 -13.12
CA VAL A 158 7.29 -10.95 -11.89
C VAL A 158 6.31 -11.83 -11.11
#